data_22bd4592f26d90756dc8bb543fd6b7d5
#
_entry.id   22bd4592f26d90756dc8bb543fd6b7d5
#
_cell.length_a   1.000
_cell.length_b   1.000
_cell.length_c   1.000
_cell.angle_alpha   90.00
_cell.angle_beta   90.00
_cell.angle_gamma   90.00
#
_symmetry.space_group_name_H-M   'P 1'
#
loop_
_entity.id
_entity.type
_entity.pdbx_description
1 polymer ?
#
loop_
_entity_poly.entity_id
_entity_poly.type
_entity_poly.pdbx_seq_one_letter_code
_entity_poly.pdbx_strand_id
1 'polypeptide(L)'
;MNGAVPPPIDAWLRELEVEVVGASGVPDSEAISRDVMLDGERRFDLRVTIAWVAGIGISLWAYYGLEAMEIPRRILHRMLRANFDYPFVKFAMTDDDRPMLVTELPASAMSREELARGLVRLTIVADRLLEETASAVADRALLPDWSGRVPRNPRLLAAHRMELEGEMPLWQPPLPRRPRRNLLGWLRGSPP
;
A
#
# COMPACT_ATOMS: atom_id res chain seq x y z
N MET A 1 25.24 -18.67 14.09
CA MET A 1 24.40 -17.63 13.48
C MET A 1 23.54 -17.10 14.61
N ASN A 2 23.75 -15.86 15.07
CA ASN A 2 22.86 -15.25 16.07
C ASN A 2 21.51 -15.05 15.40
N GLY A 3 20.51 -15.85 15.77
CA GLY A 3 19.15 -15.66 15.30
C GLY A 3 18.69 -14.25 15.67
N ALA A 4 18.28 -13.46 14.68
CA ALA A 4 17.70 -12.15 14.94
C ALA A 4 16.41 -12.34 15.75
N VAL A 5 16.33 -11.67 16.88
CA VAL A 5 15.14 -11.73 17.74
C VAL A 5 14.00 -10.96 17.05
N PRO A 6 12.81 -11.56 16.93
CA PRO A 6 11.67 -10.88 16.34
C PRO A 6 11.30 -9.63 17.16
N PRO A 7 10.92 -8.52 16.49
CA PRO A 7 10.46 -7.33 17.19
C PRO A 7 9.12 -7.63 17.91
N PRO A 8 8.77 -6.90 18.96
CA PRO A 8 7.55 -7.12 19.73
C PRO A 8 6.30 -6.57 19.00
N ILE A 9 6.03 -7.07 17.78
CA ILE A 9 4.94 -6.59 16.91
C ILE A 9 3.59 -6.58 17.64
N ASP A 10 3.28 -7.66 18.38
CA ASP A 10 2.01 -7.76 19.11
C ASP A 10 1.86 -6.69 20.21
N ALA A 11 2.97 -6.32 20.88
CA ALA A 11 2.97 -5.24 21.85
C ALA A 11 2.76 -3.89 21.17
N TRP A 12 3.45 -3.65 20.06
CA TRP A 12 3.30 -2.42 19.28
C TRP A 12 1.87 -2.26 18.74
N LEU A 13 1.27 -3.30 18.18
CA LEU A 13 -0.10 -3.24 17.68
C LEU A 13 -1.11 -2.96 18.79
N ARG A 14 -0.93 -3.52 19.97
CA ARG A 14 -1.77 -3.26 21.13
C ARG A 14 -1.66 -1.80 21.59
N GLU A 15 -0.44 -1.25 21.65
CA GLU A 15 -0.22 0.17 22.00
C GLU A 15 -0.78 1.14 20.96
N LEU A 16 -0.83 0.72 19.68
CA LEU A 16 -1.42 1.48 18.58
C LEU A 16 -2.95 1.30 18.49
N GLU A 17 -3.55 0.52 19.38
CA GLU A 17 -4.98 0.18 19.38
C GLU A 17 -5.41 -0.46 18.04
N VAL A 18 -4.53 -1.27 17.41
CA VAL A 18 -4.80 -1.97 16.15
C VAL A 18 -5.19 -3.40 16.44
N GLU A 19 -6.36 -3.79 15.96
CA GLU A 19 -6.90 -5.15 16.14
C GLU A 19 -6.19 -6.15 15.22
N VAL A 20 -5.68 -7.24 15.81
CA VAL A 20 -5.15 -8.38 15.09
C VAL A 20 -6.29 -9.34 14.77
N VAL A 21 -6.55 -9.56 13.47
CA VAL A 21 -7.62 -10.44 12.97
C VAL A 21 -7.11 -11.80 12.51
N GLY A 22 -5.80 -11.96 12.40
CA GLY A 22 -5.16 -13.22 12.03
C GLY A 22 -3.70 -13.25 12.44
N ALA A 23 -3.19 -14.45 12.69
CA ALA A 23 -1.78 -14.64 13.05
C ALA A 23 -1.28 -15.97 12.47
N SER A 24 -0.03 -15.97 11.98
CA SER A 24 0.70 -17.17 11.61
C SER A 24 2.16 -17.05 12.03
N GLY A 25 2.85 -18.18 12.05
CA GLY A 25 4.22 -18.31 12.57
C GLY A 25 4.23 -18.81 14.02
N VAL A 26 5.25 -19.61 14.35
CA VAL A 26 5.49 -20.14 15.69
C VAL A 26 6.43 -19.20 16.41
N PRO A 27 6.32 -19.03 17.72
CA PRO A 27 7.38 -18.39 18.52
C PRO A 27 8.72 -19.01 18.15
N ASP A 28 9.75 -18.19 17.99
CA ASP A 28 11.11 -18.59 17.56
C ASP A 28 11.26 -18.99 16.07
N SER A 29 10.22 -18.81 15.25
CA SER A 29 10.38 -18.99 13.80
C SER A 29 11.15 -17.82 13.17
N GLU A 30 11.85 -18.10 12.05
CA GLU A 30 12.53 -17.06 11.27
C GLU A 30 11.58 -16.10 10.53
N ALA A 31 10.28 -16.38 10.57
CA ALA A 31 9.24 -15.55 10.01
C ALA A 31 7.96 -15.63 10.85
N ILE A 32 7.37 -14.49 11.11
CA ILE A 32 6.06 -14.35 11.77
C ILE A 32 5.19 -13.41 10.97
N SER A 33 3.87 -13.63 10.96
CA SER A 33 2.94 -12.68 10.35
C SER A 33 1.74 -12.39 11.23
N ARG A 34 1.18 -11.20 11.04
CA ARG A 34 -0.06 -10.73 11.67
C ARG A 34 -0.92 -10.07 10.62
N ASP A 35 -2.20 -10.38 10.63
CA ASP A 35 -3.18 -9.66 9.84
C ASP A 35 -3.93 -8.69 10.73
N VAL A 36 -4.04 -7.46 10.26
CA VAL A 36 -4.77 -6.39 10.93
C VAL A 36 -5.81 -5.81 9.99
N MET A 37 -6.85 -5.20 10.56
CA MET A 37 -7.88 -4.52 9.80
C MET A 37 -7.78 -3.03 10.04
N LEU A 38 -7.65 -2.26 8.95
CA LEU A 38 -7.55 -0.81 9.00
C LEU A 38 -8.71 -0.17 8.24
N ASP A 39 -9.18 0.95 8.76
CA ASP A 39 -10.16 1.79 8.10
C ASP A 39 -9.54 3.16 7.81
N GLY A 40 -9.68 3.62 6.57
CA GLY A 40 -9.40 4.99 6.18
C GLY A 40 -10.61 5.89 6.39
N GLU A 41 -10.62 7.05 5.75
CA GLU A 41 -11.79 7.93 5.73
C GLU A 41 -12.84 7.49 4.71
N ARG A 42 -12.38 6.92 3.61
CA ARG A 42 -13.19 6.57 2.44
C ARG A 42 -13.16 5.07 2.15
N ARG A 43 -12.05 4.40 2.43
CA ARG A 43 -11.89 2.96 2.27
C ARG A 43 -11.84 2.29 3.63
N PHE A 44 -12.79 1.40 3.85
CA PHE A 44 -12.89 0.59 5.06
C PHE A 44 -12.48 -0.86 4.78
N ASP A 45 -12.28 -1.62 5.84
CA ASP A 45 -11.98 -3.04 5.80
C ASP A 45 -10.72 -3.37 4.98
N LEU A 46 -9.68 -2.52 5.07
CA LEU A 46 -8.39 -2.79 4.47
C LEU A 46 -7.62 -3.79 5.33
N ARG A 47 -7.59 -5.05 4.91
CA ARG A 47 -6.79 -6.08 5.59
C ARG A 47 -5.34 -5.91 5.19
N VAL A 48 -4.48 -5.68 6.19
CA VAL A 48 -3.04 -5.54 6.02
C VAL A 48 -2.35 -6.71 6.71
N THR A 49 -1.48 -7.40 5.99
CA THR A 49 -0.58 -8.39 6.54
C THR A 49 0.75 -7.73 6.87
N ILE A 50 1.22 -7.98 8.08
CA ILE A 50 2.51 -7.55 8.61
C ILE A 50 3.36 -8.81 8.73
N ALA A 51 4.42 -8.94 7.96
CA ALA A 51 5.34 -10.07 8.05
C ALA A 51 6.72 -9.58 8.44
N TRP A 52 7.28 -10.20 9.45
CA TRP A 52 8.69 -10.05 9.81
C TRP A 52 9.48 -11.26 9.33
N VAL A 53 10.64 -10.98 8.75
CA VAL A 53 11.61 -12.00 8.32
C VAL A 53 12.97 -11.63 8.87
N ALA A 54 13.61 -12.61 9.54
CA ALA A 54 14.92 -12.43 10.13
C ALA A 54 15.96 -11.92 9.12
N GLY A 55 16.69 -10.87 9.48
CA GLY A 55 17.73 -10.27 8.65
C GLY A 55 17.23 -9.37 7.51
N ILE A 56 15.93 -9.37 7.20
CA ILE A 56 15.32 -8.52 6.17
C ILE A 56 14.62 -7.31 6.82
N GLY A 57 13.65 -7.56 7.69
CA GLY A 57 12.86 -6.53 8.34
C GLY A 57 11.38 -6.87 8.36
N ILE A 58 10.52 -5.86 8.30
CA ILE A 58 9.07 -5.99 8.25
C ILE A 58 8.58 -5.59 6.86
N SER A 59 7.81 -6.45 6.22
CA SER A 59 7.03 -6.13 5.03
C SER A 59 5.56 -6.00 5.42
N LEU A 60 4.91 -4.96 4.94
CA LEU A 60 3.50 -4.67 5.13
C LEU A 60 2.83 -4.73 3.77
N TRP A 61 1.77 -5.52 3.63
CA TRP A 61 1.01 -5.52 2.38
C TRP A 61 -0.48 -5.67 2.59
N ALA A 62 -1.24 -5.13 1.65
CA ALA A 62 -2.68 -5.29 1.57
C ALA A 62 -3.09 -5.69 0.16
N TYR A 63 -3.90 -6.73 0.02
CA TYR A 63 -4.58 -7.00 -1.24
C TYR A 63 -5.46 -5.81 -1.60
N TYR A 64 -5.27 -5.28 -2.80
CA TYR A 64 -5.92 -4.04 -3.16
C TYR A 64 -7.33 -4.25 -3.72
N GLY A 65 -7.55 -5.33 -4.45
CA GLY A 65 -8.82 -5.56 -5.11
C GLY A 65 -8.93 -6.90 -5.82
N LEU A 66 -9.60 -6.86 -6.97
CA LEU A 66 -9.87 -8.00 -7.83
C LEU A 66 -8.61 -8.58 -8.50
N GLU A 67 -8.72 -9.73 -9.14
CA GLU A 67 -7.66 -10.29 -9.96
C GLU A 67 -7.37 -9.40 -11.18
N ALA A 68 -6.12 -9.36 -11.64
CA ALA A 68 -5.68 -8.44 -12.69
C ALA A 68 -6.46 -8.62 -14.00
N MET A 69 -6.92 -9.84 -14.31
CA MET A 69 -7.73 -10.11 -15.50
C MET A 69 -9.10 -9.42 -15.47
N GLU A 70 -9.63 -9.13 -14.29
CA GLU A 70 -10.91 -8.45 -14.09
C GLU A 70 -10.75 -6.92 -14.08
N ILE A 71 -9.52 -6.43 -13.98
CA ILE A 71 -9.22 -5.02 -13.85
C ILE A 71 -8.99 -4.38 -15.22
N PRO A 72 -9.71 -3.31 -15.58
CA PRO A 72 -9.45 -2.59 -16.83
C PRO A 72 -7.99 -2.14 -16.93
N ARG A 73 -7.35 -2.38 -18.07
CA ARG A 73 -5.95 -2.05 -18.33
C ARG A 73 -5.58 -0.61 -17.93
N ARG A 74 -6.47 0.35 -18.15
CA ARG A 74 -6.26 1.76 -17.75
C ARG A 74 -6.04 1.91 -16.25
N ILE A 75 -6.71 1.09 -15.44
CA ILE A 75 -6.61 1.11 -13.98
C ILE A 75 -5.28 0.51 -13.54
N LEU A 76 -4.86 -0.62 -14.13
CA LEU A 76 -3.52 -1.18 -13.89
C LEU A 76 -2.42 -0.17 -14.22
N HIS A 77 -2.56 0.56 -15.34
CA HIS A 77 -1.64 1.66 -15.67
C HIS A 77 -1.66 2.78 -14.61
N ARG A 78 -2.82 3.10 -14.05
CA ARG A 78 -2.93 4.11 -12.98
C ARG A 78 -2.24 3.65 -11.71
N MET A 79 -2.40 2.37 -11.32
CA MET A 79 -1.71 1.77 -10.18
C MET A 79 -0.18 1.80 -10.35
N LEU A 80 0.33 1.39 -11.53
CA LEU A 80 1.76 1.47 -11.82
C LEU A 80 2.28 2.91 -11.77
N ARG A 81 1.48 3.88 -12.24
CA ARG A 81 1.84 5.29 -12.18
C ARG A 81 1.86 5.81 -10.75
N ALA A 82 0.97 5.34 -9.90
CA ALA A 82 0.93 5.68 -8.48
C ALA A 82 2.23 5.31 -7.75
N ASN A 83 2.96 4.28 -8.21
CA ASN A 83 4.29 3.96 -7.68
C ASN A 83 5.32 5.09 -7.81
N PHE A 84 5.07 6.01 -8.72
CA PHE A 84 5.89 7.20 -8.89
C PHE A 84 5.38 8.37 -8.05
N ASP A 85 4.06 8.45 -7.89
CA ASP A 85 3.40 9.55 -7.18
C ASP A 85 3.51 9.41 -5.66
N TYR A 86 3.64 8.17 -5.14
CA TYR A 86 3.67 7.89 -3.69
C TYR A 86 5.01 7.29 -3.27
N PRO A 87 5.78 7.99 -2.43
CA PRO A 87 7.00 7.44 -1.86
C PRO A 87 6.66 6.32 -0.86
N PHE A 88 7.57 5.36 -0.75
CA PHE A 88 7.52 4.26 0.23
C PHE A 88 6.35 3.27 0.11
N VAL A 89 5.31 3.55 -0.68
CA VAL A 89 4.22 2.62 -0.96
C VAL A 89 4.21 2.27 -2.43
N LYS A 90 4.14 0.99 -2.74
CA LYS A 90 4.17 0.49 -4.11
C LYS A 90 3.01 -0.45 -4.38
N PHE A 91 2.47 -0.36 -5.59
CA PHE A 91 1.68 -1.45 -6.14
C PHE A 91 2.60 -2.55 -6.65
N ALA A 92 2.35 -3.75 -6.21
CA ALA A 92 2.97 -4.97 -6.70
C ALA A 92 1.89 -5.93 -7.17
N MET A 93 2.31 -7.03 -7.79
CA MET A 93 1.43 -8.11 -8.21
C MET A 93 1.86 -9.38 -7.48
N THR A 94 0.91 -10.13 -6.97
CA THR A 94 1.15 -11.44 -6.38
C THR A 94 1.27 -12.52 -7.46
N ASP A 95 1.74 -13.70 -7.10
CA ASP A 95 1.86 -14.85 -8.03
C ASP A 95 0.49 -15.31 -8.56
N ASP A 96 -0.60 -15.02 -7.85
CA ASP A 96 -1.99 -15.27 -8.25
C ASP A 96 -2.64 -14.06 -8.94
N ASP A 97 -1.83 -13.21 -9.56
CA ASP A 97 -2.24 -12.06 -10.36
C ASP A 97 -3.16 -11.04 -9.64
N ARG A 98 -2.99 -10.87 -8.31
CA ARG A 98 -3.71 -9.87 -7.55
C ARG A 98 -2.86 -8.64 -7.27
N PRO A 99 -3.36 -7.43 -7.55
CA PRO A 99 -2.66 -6.23 -7.15
C PRO A 99 -2.68 -6.08 -5.63
N MET A 100 -1.54 -5.73 -5.09
CA MET A 100 -1.37 -5.41 -3.67
C MET A 100 -0.61 -4.11 -3.48
N LEU A 101 -0.90 -3.41 -2.38
CA LEU A 101 -0.09 -2.32 -1.87
C LEU A 101 0.96 -2.88 -0.93
N VAL A 102 2.20 -2.43 -1.06
CA VAL A 102 3.34 -2.90 -0.28
C VAL A 102 4.14 -1.71 0.27
N THR A 103 4.60 -1.82 1.50
CA THR A 103 5.66 -1.00 2.07
C THR A 103 6.58 -1.85 2.93
N GLU A 104 7.85 -1.46 3.04
CA GLU A 104 8.86 -2.23 3.73
C GLU A 104 9.59 -1.38 4.76
N LEU A 105 9.89 -1.98 5.88
CA LEU A 105 10.68 -1.42 6.96
C LEU A 105 11.95 -2.26 7.13
N PRO A 106 13.12 -1.76 6.73
CA PRO A 106 14.36 -2.50 6.87
C PRO A 106 14.68 -2.77 8.35
N ALA A 107 15.41 -3.84 8.62
CA ALA A 107 15.74 -4.26 9.99
C ALA A 107 16.35 -3.14 10.86
N SER A 108 17.09 -2.21 10.24
CA SER A 108 17.72 -1.07 10.91
C SER A 108 16.75 0.05 11.32
N ALA A 109 15.53 0.07 10.74
CA ALA A 109 14.52 1.10 10.99
C ALA A 109 13.27 0.57 11.71
N MET A 110 13.30 -0.68 12.16
CA MET A 110 12.15 -1.28 12.84
C MET A 110 11.90 -0.62 14.20
N SER A 111 10.74 0.03 14.31
CA SER A 111 10.22 0.59 15.54
C SER A 111 8.70 0.62 15.50
N ARG A 112 8.06 0.79 16.66
CA ARG A 112 6.62 0.99 16.74
C ARG A 112 6.16 2.17 15.88
N GLU A 113 6.93 3.25 15.90
CA GLU A 113 6.63 4.48 15.16
C GLU A 113 6.68 4.26 13.64
N GLU A 114 7.73 3.58 13.14
CA GLU A 114 7.82 3.26 11.72
C GLU A 114 6.76 2.24 11.28
N LEU A 115 6.39 1.28 12.15
CA LEU A 115 5.26 0.40 11.90
C LEU A 115 3.97 1.21 11.74
N ALA A 116 3.70 2.13 12.66
CA ALA A 116 2.54 3.01 12.61
C ALA A 116 2.50 3.82 11.30
N ARG A 117 3.62 4.45 10.93
CA ARG A 117 3.76 5.20 9.68
C ARG A 117 3.51 4.33 8.46
N GLY A 118 4.06 3.11 8.43
CA GLY A 118 3.83 2.15 7.35
C GLY A 118 2.34 1.80 7.16
N LEU A 119 1.64 1.50 8.26
CA LEU A 119 0.21 1.20 8.27
C LEU A 119 -0.61 2.40 7.76
N VAL A 120 -0.31 3.61 8.25
CA VAL A 120 -1.02 4.84 7.83
C VAL A 120 -0.73 5.18 6.37
N ARG A 121 0.51 5.01 5.88
CA ARG A 121 0.85 5.23 4.46
C ARG A 121 0.02 4.35 3.54
N LEU A 122 -0.09 3.04 3.85
CA LEU A 122 -0.94 2.12 3.06
C LEU A 122 -2.39 2.59 3.04
N THR A 123 -2.92 3.01 4.20
CA THR A 123 -4.31 3.46 4.33
C THR A 123 -4.56 4.75 3.55
N ILE A 124 -3.67 5.75 3.64
CA ILE A 124 -3.80 7.02 2.90
C ILE A 124 -3.76 6.79 1.39
N VAL A 125 -2.85 5.93 0.91
CA VAL A 125 -2.77 5.65 -0.53
C VAL A 125 -4.00 4.91 -1.01
N ALA A 126 -4.50 3.94 -0.23
CA ALA A 126 -5.73 3.23 -0.54
C ALA A 126 -6.95 4.16 -0.61
N ASP A 127 -7.06 5.11 0.32
CA ASP A 127 -8.10 6.13 0.34
C ASP A 127 -8.06 7.06 -0.88
N ARG A 128 -6.89 7.61 -1.17
CA ARG A 128 -6.70 8.59 -2.26
C ARG A 128 -6.99 8.02 -3.64
N LEU A 129 -6.63 6.75 -3.83
CA LEU A 129 -6.80 6.08 -5.12
C LEU A 129 -8.15 5.40 -5.30
N LEU A 130 -9.00 5.38 -4.26
CA LEU A 130 -10.24 4.63 -4.27
C LEU A 130 -11.15 4.97 -5.46
N GLU A 131 -11.40 6.25 -5.73
CA GLU A 131 -12.27 6.68 -6.84
C GLU A 131 -11.68 6.33 -8.20
N GLU A 132 -10.39 6.59 -8.38
CA GLU A 132 -9.71 6.36 -9.65
C GLU A 132 -9.57 4.87 -9.98
N THR A 133 -9.59 4.02 -8.94
CA THR A 133 -9.38 2.57 -9.05
C THR A 133 -10.59 1.74 -8.62
N ALA A 134 -11.77 2.35 -8.56
CA ALA A 134 -12.99 1.67 -8.12
C ALA A 134 -13.24 0.34 -8.84
N SER A 135 -13.00 0.28 -10.16
CA SER A 135 -13.14 -0.94 -10.95
C SER A 135 -12.13 -2.05 -10.63
N ALA A 136 -11.09 -1.74 -9.84
CA ALA A 136 -10.17 -2.75 -9.32
C ALA A 136 -10.57 -3.25 -7.94
N VAL A 137 -11.32 -2.44 -7.19
CA VAL A 137 -11.70 -2.75 -5.80
C VAL A 137 -12.99 -3.56 -5.74
N ALA A 138 -13.92 -3.32 -6.67
CA ALA A 138 -15.22 -3.97 -6.66
C ALA A 138 -15.70 -4.27 -8.09
N ASP A 139 -16.43 -5.37 -8.24
CA ASP A 139 -17.10 -5.72 -9.50
C ASP A 139 -17.98 -4.55 -9.96
N ARG A 140 -17.92 -4.26 -11.28
CA ARG A 140 -18.64 -3.15 -11.92
C ARG A 140 -18.44 -1.78 -11.29
N ALA A 141 -17.37 -1.58 -10.53
CA ALA A 141 -17.09 -0.37 -9.76
C ALA A 141 -18.17 0.01 -8.72
N LEU A 142 -18.96 -0.95 -8.29
CA LEU A 142 -19.92 -0.79 -7.20
C LEU A 142 -19.19 -0.99 -5.87
N LEU A 143 -18.69 0.12 -5.32
CA LEU A 143 -18.06 0.08 -4.00
C LEU A 143 -19.10 -0.23 -2.92
N PRO A 144 -18.71 -0.93 -1.83
CA PRO A 144 -19.57 -1.09 -0.66
C PRO A 144 -20.03 0.28 -0.15
N ASP A 145 -21.26 0.34 0.36
CA ASP A 145 -21.73 1.54 1.05
C ASP A 145 -21.16 1.58 2.48
N TRP A 146 -20.23 2.47 2.67
CA TRP A 146 -19.61 2.73 3.98
C TRP A 146 -20.14 3.99 4.67
N SER A 147 -21.25 4.56 4.17
CA SER A 147 -21.85 5.77 4.74
C SER A 147 -22.15 5.61 6.23
N GLY A 148 -21.72 6.57 7.03
CA GLY A 148 -21.97 6.59 8.47
C GLY A 148 -21.12 5.63 9.30
N ARG A 149 -20.22 4.85 8.70
CA ARG A 149 -19.27 4.03 9.48
C ARG A 149 -18.23 4.93 10.16
N VAL A 150 -17.88 4.55 11.38
CA VAL A 150 -16.79 5.16 12.14
C VAL A 150 -15.54 4.32 11.94
N PRO A 151 -14.40 4.91 11.55
CA PRO A 151 -13.15 4.18 11.41
C PRO A 151 -12.73 3.49 12.71
N ARG A 152 -12.18 2.25 12.61
CA ARG A 152 -11.69 1.48 13.77
C ARG A 152 -10.47 2.11 14.43
N ASN A 153 -9.62 2.77 13.64
CA ASN A 153 -8.31 3.24 14.07
C ASN A 153 -8.17 4.77 13.93
N PRO A 154 -9.11 5.60 14.45
CA PRO A 154 -9.09 7.05 14.22
C PRO A 154 -7.87 7.74 14.84
N ARG A 155 -7.39 7.23 16.00
CA ARG A 155 -6.21 7.81 16.68
C ARG A 155 -4.93 7.56 15.91
N LEU A 156 -4.75 6.36 15.37
CA LEU A 156 -3.59 6.00 14.55
C LEU A 156 -3.50 6.92 13.32
N LEU A 157 -4.61 7.11 12.61
CA LEU A 157 -4.66 8.00 11.45
C LEU A 157 -4.38 9.44 11.84
N ALA A 158 -5.04 9.95 12.89
CA ALA A 158 -4.90 11.35 13.32
C ALA A 158 -3.46 11.68 13.76
N ALA A 159 -2.75 10.72 14.37
CA ALA A 159 -1.40 10.94 14.87
C ALA A 159 -0.36 11.15 13.73
N HIS A 160 -0.54 10.53 12.57
CA HIS A 160 0.49 10.51 11.53
C HIS A 160 0.05 11.11 10.19
N ARG A 161 -1.24 11.28 9.98
CA ARG A 161 -1.78 11.67 8.67
C ARG A 161 -1.23 12.99 8.15
N MET A 162 -1.27 14.03 8.97
CA MET A 162 -0.87 15.38 8.55
C MET A 162 0.61 15.44 8.14
N GLU A 163 1.49 14.74 8.88
CA GLU A 163 2.90 14.62 8.57
C GLU A 163 3.10 13.90 7.24
N LEU A 164 2.52 12.69 7.11
CA LEU A 164 2.69 11.84 5.94
C LEU A 164 2.05 12.44 4.68
N GLU A 165 0.93 13.11 4.80
CA GLU A 165 0.32 13.83 3.68
C GLU A 165 1.18 15.01 3.22
N GLY A 166 1.90 15.65 4.14
CA GLY A 166 2.87 16.70 3.83
C GLY A 166 4.10 16.19 3.09
N GLU A 167 4.53 14.97 3.33
CA GLU A 167 5.66 14.33 2.65
C GLU A 167 5.35 13.96 1.19
N MET A 168 4.11 13.63 0.87
CA MET A 168 3.72 13.11 -0.44
C MET A 168 3.86 14.08 -1.62
N PRO A 169 3.56 15.39 -1.50
CA PRO A 169 3.75 16.35 -2.59
C PRO A 169 5.21 16.66 -2.92
N LEU A 170 6.11 16.52 -1.95
CA LEU A 170 7.52 16.89 -2.08
C LEU A 170 8.32 15.91 -2.96
N TRP A 171 7.77 14.75 -3.23
CA TRP A 171 8.44 13.69 -3.99
C TRP A 171 8.11 13.67 -5.48
N GLN A 172 7.28 14.56 -5.99
CA GLN A 172 7.02 14.63 -7.43
C GLN A 172 8.13 15.41 -8.14
N PRO A 173 9.21 14.77 -8.65
CA PRO A 173 10.06 15.44 -9.59
C PRO A 173 9.19 15.80 -10.79
N PRO A 174 9.27 17.03 -11.34
CA PRO A 174 8.56 17.37 -12.55
C PRO A 174 9.04 16.40 -13.63
N LEU A 175 8.15 15.48 -14.03
CA LEU A 175 8.44 14.62 -15.18
C LEU A 175 8.72 15.53 -16.37
N PRO A 176 9.87 15.38 -17.03
CA PRO A 176 10.11 16.06 -18.29
C PRO A 176 8.94 15.68 -19.21
N ARG A 177 8.14 16.67 -19.61
CA ARG A 177 7.08 16.45 -20.58
C ARG A 177 7.77 15.87 -21.81
N ARG A 178 7.65 14.56 -22.02
CA ARG A 178 8.12 13.94 -23.26
C ARG A 178 7.46 14.71 -24.40
N PRO A 179 8.22 15.32 -25.33
CA PRO A 179 7.62 15.92 -26.50
C PRO A 179 6.76 14.81 -27.13
N ARG A 180 5.49 15.13 -27.42
CA ARG A 180 4.65 14.22 -28.19
C ARG A 180 5.43 13.92 -29.47
N ARG A 181 6.00 12.73 -29.56
CA ARG A 181 6.54 12.24 -30.81
C ARG A 181 5.38 12.21 -31.79
N ASN A 182 5.37 13.16 -32.72
CA ASN A 182 4.47 13.12 -33.87
C ASN A 182 4.81 11.85 -34.66
N LEU A 183 4.11 10.76 -34.35
CA LEU A 183 4.20 9.52 -35.14
C LEU A 183 3.87 9.74 -36.62
N LEU A 184 3.17 10.82 -36.96
CA LEU A 184 2.84 11.22 -38.34
C LEU A 184 4.03 11.79 -39.12
N GLY A 185 5.13 12.18 -38.45
CA GLY A 185 6.36 12.64 -39.14
C GLY A 185 7.15 11.53 -39.81
N TRP A 186 6.98 10.29 -39.40
CA TRP A 186 7.70 9.14 -39.96
C TRP A 186 7.05 8.57 -41.23
N LEU A 187 5.75 8.85 -41.45
CA LEU A 187 5.04 8.39 -42.65
C LEU A 187 5.15 9.33 -43.87
N ARG A 188 5.78 10.47 -43.71
CA ARG A 188 6.11 11.37 -44.83
C ARG A 188 7.63 11.38 -45.08
N GLY A 189 8.17 10.21 -45.39
CA GLY A 189 9.46 10.10 -46.00
C GLY A 189 9.39 10.62 -47.43
N SER A 190 9.81 11.86 -47.64
CA SER A 190 10.23 12.28 -48.97
C SER A 190 11.70 11.84 -49.14
N PRO A 191 12.02 11.05 -50.16
CA PRO A 191 13.41 10.79 -50.54
C PRO A 191 14.01 12.05 -51.20
N PRO A 192 15.35 12.11 -51.28
CA PRO A 192 16.13 13.26 -51.73
C PRO A 192 15.85 13.64 -53.17
#